data_e3327f39f26df1d99ab0c2550b93f1c8
#
_entry.id   e3327f39f26df1d99ab0c2550b93f1c8
#
_cell.length_a   1.000
_cell.length_b   1.000
_cell.length_c   1.000
_cell.angle_alpha   90.00
_cell.angle_beta   90.00
_cell.angle_gamma   90.00
#
_symmetry.space_group_name_H-M   'P 1'
#
loop_
_entity.id
_entity.type
_entity.pdbx_description
1 polymer ?
#
loop_
_entity_poly.entity_id
_entity_poly.type
_entity_poly.pdbx_seq_one_letter_code
_entity_poly.pdbx_strand_id
1 'polypeptide(L)'
;MCIRDSRYFNPIGAHKSGLIGEDPNGIPNNLMPYIAKVAVGKLEKVHVFGNDYPTPDGTGVRDYIHVVDLARGHVCAIRKLETNCGLFICNLGTGKGYSVLDVIHAFSKACGKEIPYVIDPRRPGDIAECYADPSKAKRELGWVAQYGIEEMCADSWNWQKNNPDGYHTVK
;
A
#
# COMPACT_ATOMS: atom_id res chain seq x y z
N MET A 1 -6.26 -21.57 -24.06
CA MET A 1 -6.63 -20.35 -23.30
C MET A 1 -5.65 -20.19 -22.15
N CYS A 2 -4.92 -19.09 -22.07
CA CYS A 2 -4.04 -18.78 -20.96
C CYS A 2 -4.75 -17.82 -20.01
N ILE A 3 -4.78 -18.14 -18.72
CA ILE A 3 -5.38 -17.32 -17.67
C ILE A 3 -4.29 -17.03 -16.64
N ARG A 4 -4.18 -15.75 -16.27
CA ARG A 4 -3.30 -15.31 -15.20
C ARG A 4 -4.14 -14.67 -14.09
N ASP A 5 -3.90 -15.10 -12.88
CA ASP A 5 -4.46 -14.52 -11.67
C ASP A 5 -3.32 -14.00 -10.80
N SER A 6 -3.32 -12.70 -10.50
CA SER A 6 -2.39 -12.08 -9.56
C SER A 6 -3.13 -11.65 -8.32
N ARG A 7 -2.75 -12.22 -7.19
CA ARG A 7 -3.24 -11.81 -5.88
C ARG A 7 -2.26 -10.78 -5.32
N TYR A 8 -2.67 -9.53 -5.26
CA TYR A 8 -1.87 -8.45 -4.68
C TYR A 8 -2.42 -8.02 -3.33
N PHE A 9 -1.51 -7.61 -2.47
CA PHE A 9 -1.80 -7.22 -1.10
C PHE A 9 -2.16 -5.74 -1.03
N ASN A 10 -1.74 -4.98 -0.06
CA ASN A 10 -2.16 -3.60 0.12
C ASN A 10 -1.32 -2.63 -0.74
N PRO A 11 -1.74 -2.27 -1.97
CA PRO A 11 -0.97 -1.33 -2.78
C PRO A 11 -1.05 0.07 -2.17
N ILE A 12 0.12 0.69 -2.03
CA ILE A 12 0.31 2.06 -1.56
C ILE A 12 1.44 2.73 -2.36
N GLY A 13 1.75 3.96 -2.04
CA GLY A 13 2.72 4.73 -2.83
C GLY A 13 2.06 5.46 -3.98
N ALA A 14 2.87 6.18 -4.71
CA ALA A 14 2.51 6.91 -5.92
C ALA A 14 3.67 6.88 -6.91
N HIS A 15 3.49 7.36 -8.12
CA HIS A 15 4.62 7.52 -9.02
C HIS A 15 5.53 8.66 -8.52
N LYS A 16 6.84 8.44 -8.53
CA LYS A 16 7.84 9.39 -8.02
C LYS A 16 7.77 10.80 -8.63
N SER A 17 7.15 10.94 -9.81
CA SER A 17 6.94 12.24 -10.44
C SER A 17 5.95 13.14 -9.68
N GLY A 18 5.12 12.59 -8.78
CA GLY A 18 4.02 13.31 -8.15
C GLY A 18 2.86 13.69 -9.08
N LEU A 19 2.81 13.08 -10.29
CA LEU A 19 1.75 13.33 -11.28
C LEU A 19 0.64 12.27 -11.24
N ILE A 20 0.93 11.09 -10.70
CA ILE A 20 0.00 9.96 -10.59
C ILE A 20 -0.01 9.48 -9.16
N GLY A 21 -1.18 9.40 -8.55
CA GLY A 21 -1.38 8.93 -7.18
C GLY A 21 -2.83 8.53 -6.93
N GLU A 22 -3.15 8.23 -5.68
CA GLU A 22 -4.47 7.77 -5.25
C GLU A 22 -5.34 8.97 -4.86
N ASP A 23 -6.50 9.12 -5.50
CA ASP A 23 -7.50 10.16 -5.21
C ASP A 23 -8.89 9.54 -5.04
N PRO A 24 -9.19 8.95 -3.88
CA PRO A 24 -10.48 8.34 -3.63
C PRO A 24 -11.59 9.36 -3.47
N ASN A 25 -12.76 9.07 -4.02
CA ASN A 25 -13.96 9.86 -3.81
C ASN A 25 -14.45 9.74 -2.34
N GLY A 26 -14.69 10.88 -1.70
CA GLY A 26 -15.16 10.93 -0.32
C GLY A 26 -14.10 10.62 0.73
N ILE A 27 -14.52 10.03 1.87
CA ILE A 27 -13.63 9.63 2.95
C ILE A 27 -12.95 8.31 2.56
N PRO A 28 -11.60 8.24 2.55
CA PRO A 28 -10.89 7.02 2.19
C PRO A 28 -11.16 5.87 3.18
N ASN A 29 -11.31 4.66 2.65
CA ASN A 29 -11.38 3.44 3.46
C ASN A 29 -9.99 2.80 3.67
N ASN A 30 -9.02 3.14 2.81
CA ASN A 30 -7.64 2.63 2.89
C ASN A 30 -6.78 3.51 3.78
N LEU A 31 -5.81 2.89 4.47
CA LEU A 31 -4.96 3.56 5.47
C LEU A 31 -4.13 4.69 4.84
N MET A 32 -3.42 4.44 3.73
CA MET A 32 -2.49 5.41 3.15
C MET A 32 -3.16 6.72 2.70
N PRO A 33 -4.23 6.71 1.89
CA PRO A 33 -4.90 7.95 1.50
C PRO A 33 -5.59 8.64 2.68
N TYR A 34 -6.00 7.89 3.71
CA TYR A 34 -6.52 8.47 4.95
C TYR A 34 -5.43 9.26 5.69
N ILE A 35 -4.25 8.66 5.91
CA ILE A 35 -3.08 9.32 6.52
C ILE A 35 -2.70 10.57 5.71
N ALA A 36 -2.67 10.48 4.38
CA ALA A 36 -2.34 11.59 3.50
C ALA A 36 -3.32 12.78 3.67
N LYS A 37 -4.64 12.50 3.80
CA LYS A 37 -5.64 13.54 4.08
C LYS A 37 -5.50 14.16 5.49
N VAL A 38 -5.05 13.39 6.49
CA VAL A 38 -4.70 13.94 7.81
C VAL A 38 -3.47 14.86 7.70
N ALA A 39 -2.44 14.44 6.98
CA ALA A 39 -1.20 15.21 6.80
C ALA A 39 -1.42 16.59 6.15
N VAL A 40 -2.40 16.72 5.23
CA VAL A 40 -2.78 18.00 4.62
C VAL A 40 -3.88 18.74 5.37
N GLY A 41 -4.34 18.23 6.53
CA GLY A 41 -5.32 18.88 7.40
C GLY A 41 -6.78 18.76 6.95
N LYS A 42 -7.09 17.85 6.01
CA LYS A 42 -8.47 17.59 5.58
C LYS A 42 -9.23 16.65 6.51
N LEU A 43 -8.51 15.85 7.29
CA LEU A 43 -9.02 15.00 8.35
C LEU A 43 -8.25 15.31 9.64
N GLU A 44 -8.92 15.14 10.78
CA GLU A 44 -8.38 15.51 12.08
C GLU A 44 -7.28 14.55 12.56
N LYS A 45 -7.55 13.25 12.48
CA LYS A 45 -6.69 12.18 13.02
C LYS A 45 -6.94 10.85 12.32
N VAL A 46 -5.99 9.93 12.46
CA VAL A 46 -6.12 8.55 11.96
C VAL A 46 -6.81 7.69 13.02
N HIS A 47 -7.73 6.84 12.58
CA HIS A 47 -8.39 5.84 13.43
C HIS A 47 -7.67 4.50 13.29
N VAL A 48 -7.03 4.03 14.36
CA VAL A 48 -6.32 2.76 14.45
C VAL A 48 -7.23 1.73 15.13
N PHE A 49 -7.66 0.71 14.40
CA PHE A 49 -8.64 -0.25 14.87
C PHE A 49 -8.00 -1.44 15.60
N GLY A 50 -8.02 -1.38 16.93
CA GLY A 50 -7.41 -2.37 17.82
C GLY A 50 -5.92 -2.13 18.09
N ASN A 51 -5.51 -2.36 19.34
CA ASN A 51 -4.12 -2.32 19.81
C ASN A 51 -3.78 -3.54 20.68
N ASP A 52 -4.58 -4.58 20.59
CA ASP A 52 -4.51 -5.79 21.40
C ASP A 52 -4.35 -7.06 20.58
N TYR A 53 -3.92 -6.92 19.29
CA TYR A 53 -3.53 -8.06 18.46
C TYR A 53 -2.21 -8.68 18.95
N PRO A 54 -1.98 -9.98 18.75
CA PRO A 54 -0.71 -10.64 19.07
C PRO A 54 0.40 -10.27 18.06
N THR A 55 0.65 -8.97 17.92
CA THR A 55 1.65 -8.37 17.05
C THR A 55 2.60 -7.51 17.87
N PRO A 56 3.78 -7.11 17.36
CA PRO A 56 4.79 -6.41 18.15
C PRO A 56 4.30 -5.12 18.83
N ASP A 57 3.40 -4.37 18.22
CA ASP A 57 2.84 -3.11 18.73
C ASP A 57 1.33 -3.19 19.02
N GLY A 58 0.76 -4.39 18.90
CA GLY A 58 -0.65 -4.64 19.14
C GLY A 58 -1.58 -4.25 17.98
N THR A 59 -1.07 -3.62 16.92
CA THR A 59 -1.90 -3.22 15.76
C THR A 59 -1.81 -4.22 14.62
N GLY A 60 -2.78 -4.16 13.68
CA GLY A 60 -2.82 -5.11 12.56
C GLY A 60 -1.62 -4.96 11.62
N VAL A 61 -1.06 -6.10 11.18
CA VAL A 61 0.09 -6.17 10.27
C VAL A 61 -0.35 -6.56 8.87
N ARG A 62 0.10 -5.83 7.86
CA ARG A 62 -0.22 -6.08 6.44
C ARG A 62 1.04 -5.98 5.57
N ASP A 63 1.02 -6.69 4.44
CA ASP A 63 2.02 -6.53 3.38
C ASP A 63 1.61 -5.34 2.51
N TYR A 64 2.39 -4.27 2.60
CA TYR A 64 2.22 -3.11 1.73
C TYR A 64 3.17 -3.22 0.55
N ILE A 65 2.64 -3.02 -0.66
CA ILE A 65 3.40 -3.06 -1.90
C ILE A 65 3.34 -1.72 -2.62
N HIS A 66 4.49 -1.27 -3.10
CA HIS A 66 4.53 -0.03 -3.89
C HIS A 66 3.77 -0.20 -5.21
N VAL A 67 2.90 0.76 -5.54
CA VAL A 67 2.07 0.70 -6.77
C VAL A 67 2.89 0.52 -8.04
N VAL A 68 4.12 1.07 -8.10
CA VAL A 68 5.03 0.88 -9.24
C VAL A 68 5.56 -0.56 -9.32
N ASP A 69 5.87 -1.19 -8.18
CA ASP A 69 6.25 -2.60 -8.14
C ASP A 69 5.09 -3.50 -8.59
N LEU A 70 3.88 -3.18 -8.14
CA LEU A 70 2.68 -3.88 -8.58
C LEU A 70 2.48 -3.76 -10.09
N ALA A 71 2.62 -2.55 -10.66
CA ALA A 71 2.53 -2.33 -12.10
C ALA A 71 3.59 -3.14 -12.88
N ARG A 72 4.83 -3.19 -12.37
CA ARG A 72 5.91 -4.03 -12.95
C ARG A 72 5.56 -5.52 -12.88
N GLY A 73 4.95 -5.97 -11.78
CA GLY A 73 4.44 -7.33 -11.64
C GLY A 73 3.41 -7.68 -12.71
N HIS A 74 2.51 -6.76 -13.03
CA HIS A 74 1.54 -6.94 -14.13
C HIS A 74 2.23 -7.06 -15.48
N VAL A 75 3.25 -6.23 -15.77
CA VAL A 75 4.02 -6.32 -17.01
C VAL A 75 4.73 -7.68 -17.13
N CYS A 76 5.38 -8.15 -16.05
CA CYS A 76 6.02 -9.46 -16.03
C CYS A 76 5.00 -10.60 -16.27
N ALA A 77 3.83 -10.45 -15.72
CA ALA A 77 2.78 -11.43 -15.87
C ALA A 77 2.15 -11.43 -17.28
N ILE A 78 2.08 -10.30 -17.97
CA ILE A 78 1.69 -10.24 -19.40
C ILE A 78 2.71 -11.03 -20.24
N ARG A 79 4.01 -10.80 -20.03
CA ARG A 79 5.08 -11.56 -20.72
C ARG A 79 4.97 -13.08 -20.47
N LYS A 80 4.57 -13.49 -19.28
CA LYS A 80 4.33 -14.92 -18.97
C LYS A 80 3.20 -15.51 -19.81
N LEU A 81 2.15 -14.75 -20.13
CA LEU A 81 1.07 -15.24 -21.00
C LEU A 81 1.54 -15.60 -22.42
N GLU A 82 2.57 -14.91 -22.93
CA GLU A 82 3.16 -15.17 -24.24
C GLU A 82 3.80 -16.57 -24.33
N THR A 83 4.12 -17.18 -23.18
CA THR A 83 4.69 -18.54 -23.09
C THR A 83 3.64 -19.65 -23.12
N ASN A 84 2.36 -19.35 -23.39
CA ASN A 84 1.25 -20.30 -23.37
C ASN A 84 1.13 -21.08 -22.04
N CYS A 85 1.26 -20.39 -20.92
CA CYS A 85 1.45 -20.96 -19.58
C CYS A 85 0.21 -21.68 -18.97
N GLY A 86 -0.96 -21.67 -19.65
CA GLY A 86 -2.21 -22.17 -19.08
C GLY A 86 -2.72 -21.29 -17.93
N LEU A 87 -3.23 -21.91 -16.86
CA LEU A 87 -3.60 -21.19 -15.65
C LEU A 87 -2.38 -20.91 -14.77
N PHE A 88 -2.08 -19.64 -14.55
CA PHE A 88 -0.99 -19.20 -13.70
C PHE A 88 -1.51 -18.27 -12.59
N ILE A 89 -1.26 -18.62 -11.34
CA ILE A 89 -1.65 -17.88 -10.14
C ILE A 89 -0.41 -17.58 -9.32
N CYS A 90 -0.21 -16.31 -8.92
CA CYS A 90 0.88 -15.91 -8.03
C CYS A 90 0.48 -14.76 -7.11
N ASN A 91 1.21 -14.61 -5.99
CA ASN A 91 1.09 -13.47 -5.11
C ASN A 91 2.07 -12.38 -5.54
N LEU A 92 1.60 -11.13 -5.55
CA LEU A 92 2.41 -9.93 -5.71
C LEU A 92 2.40 -9.16 -4.38
N GLY A 93 3.46 -9.30 -3.62
CA GLY A 93 3.68 -8.67 -2.34
C GLY A 93 5.17 -8.57 -2.05
N THR A 94 5.53 -7.96 -0.93
CA THR A 94 6.93 -7.83 -0.51
C THR A 94 7.41 -9.03 0.29
N GLY A 95 6.49 -9.80 0.88
CA GLY A 95 6.77 -10.84 1.86
C GLY A 95 7.14 -10.27 3.23
N LYS A 96 6.98 -8.97 3.45
CA LYS A 96 7.25 -8.27 4.70
C LYS A 96 6.00 -7.58 5.20
N GLY A 97 5.64 -7.87 6.46
CA GLY A 97 4.54 -7.19 7.14
C GLY A 97 5.00 -5.88 7.79
N TYR A 98 4.14 -4.87 7.76
CA TYR A 98 4.27 -3.64 8.54
C TYR A 98 2.99 -3.42 9.33
N SER A 99 3.12 -2.95 10.56
CA SER A 99 1.98 -2.60 11.40
C SER A 99 1.34 -1.28 10.96
N VAL A 100 0.13 -1.01 11.45
CA VAL A 100 -0.53 0.29 11.20
C VAL A 100 0.32 1.43 11.78
N LEU A 101 0.92 1.25 12.97
CA LEU A 101 1.78 2.27 13.57
C LEU A 101 3.10 2.44 12.81
N ASP A 102 3.69 1.37 12.27
CA ASP A 102 4.88 1.48 11.39
C ASP A 102 4.59 2.40 10.20
N VAL A 103 3.43 2.24 9.56
CA VAL A 103 3.02 3.08 8.41
C VAL A 103 2.81 4.52 8.83
N ILE A 104 2.14 4.78 9.96
CA ILE A 104 1.93 6.13 10.50
C ILE A 104 3.27 6.81 10.79
N HIS A 105 4.20 6.11 11.45
CA HIS A 105 5.52 6.63 11.78
C HIS A 105 6.37 6.90 10.53
N ALA A 106 6.35 5.98 9.56
CA ALA A 106 7.06 6.17 8.29
C ALA A 106 6.50 7.36 7.51
N PHE A 107 5.18 7.55 7.50
CA PHE A 107 4.56 8.70 6.84
C PHE A 107 4.85 10.02 7.57
N SER A 108 4.83 10.01 8.91
CA SER A 108 5.22 11.17 9.74
C SER A 108 6.63 11.64 9.41
N LYS A 109 7.56 10.70 9.27
CA LYS A 109 8.95 10.97 8.84
C LYS A 109 8.99 11.56 7.43
N ALA A 110 8.22 11.01 6.48
CA ALA A 110 8.19 11.45 5.10
C ALA A 110 7.61 12.87 4.94
N CYS A 111 6.56 13.22 5.69
CA CYS A 111 5.94 14.54 5.61
C CYS A 111 6.56 15.58 6.55
N GLY A 112 7.45 15.17 7.48
CA GLY A 112 8.08 16.05 8.47
C GLY A 112 7.12 16.57 9.54
N LYS A 113 5.98 15.91 9.75
CA LYS A 113 4.96 16.27 10.74
C LYS A 113 4.52 15.03 11.50
N GLU A 114 4.20 15.17 12.77
CA GLU A 114 3.52 14.13 13.51
C GLU A 114 2.10 13.94 12.99
N ILE A 115 1.74 12.69 12.69
CA ILE A 115 0.38 12.33 12.26
C ILE A 115 -0.41 11.91 13.50
N PRO A 116 -1.42 12.70 13.91
CA PRO A 116 -2.23 12.35 15.07
C PRO A 116 -3.09 11.13 14.78
N TYR A 117 -3.20 10.24 15.78
CA TYR A 117 -4.06 9.06 15.69
C TYR A 117 -4.79 8.79 17.03
N VAL A 118 -5.83 7.97 16.97
CA VAL A 118 -6.57 7.47 18.10
C VAL A 118 -6.77 5.97 17.94
N ILE A 119 -6.76 5.26 19.06
CA ILE A 119 -7.06 3.83 19.09
C ILE A 119 -8.56 3.64 19.25
N ASP A 120 -9.16 2.93 18.31
CA ASP A 120 -10.57 2.51 18.33
C ASP A 120 -10.68 1.00 18.58
N PRO A 121 -11.86 0.49 18.95
CA PRO A 121 -12.10 -0.94 19.04
C PRO A 121 -11.81 -1.66 17.71
N ARG A 122 -11.46 -2.96 17.79
CA ARG A 122 -11.26 -3.80 16.58
C ARG A 122 -12.48 -3.78 15.68
N ARG A 123 -12.25 -3.76 14.37
CA ARG A 123 -13.33 -3.98 13.39
C ARG A 123 -13.63 -5.48 13.27
N PRO A 124 -14.89 -5.87 13.13
CA PRO A 124 -15.25 -7.25 12.85
C PRO A 124 -14.57 -7.75 11.57
N GLY A 125 -13.96 -8.93 11.64
CA GLY A 125 -13.31 -9.58 10.49
C GLY A 125 -11.85 -9.19 10.26
N ASP A 126 -11.29 -8.22 11.00
CA ASP A 126 -9.86 -7.92 10.91
C ASP A 126 -9.03 -9.04 11.58
N ILE A 127 -7.97 -9.47 10.89
CA ILE A 127 -7.00 -10.46 11.36
C ILE A 127 -5.72 -9.77 11.80
N ALA A 128 -4.98 -10.40 12.72
CA ALA A 128 -3.75 -9.85 13.29
C ALA A 128 -2.69 -9.57 12.21
N GLU A 129 -2.40 -10.58 11.37
CA GLU A 129 -1.34 -10.50 10.37
C GLU A 129 -1.78 -11.09 9.02
N CYS A 130 -1.37 -10.42 7.93
CA CYS A 130 -1.56 -10.93 6.58
C CYS A 130 -0.45 -10.38 5.66
N TYR A 131 0.42 -11.27 5.18
CA TYR A 131 1.47 -10.93 4.22
C TYR A 131 1.68 -12.04 3.20
N ALA A 132 2.31 -11.69 2.07
CA ALA A 132 2.49 -12.59 0.94
C ALA A 132 3.65 -13.58 1.15
N ASP A 133 3.56 -14.73 0.50
CA ASP A 133 4.73 -15.44 0.01
C ASP A 133 4.91 -15.12 -1.48
N PRO A 134 5.89 -14.27 -1.87
CA PRO A 134 6.14 -13.90 -3.26
C PRO A 134 7.11 -14.85 -3.98
N SER A 135 7.53 -15.94 -3.37
CA SER A 135 8.57 -16.86 -3.91
C SER A 135 8.23 -17.39 -5.30
N LYS A 136 6.95 -17.67 -5.56
CA LYS A 136 6.48 -18.13 -6.87
C LYS A 136 6.62 -17.01 -7.93
N ALA A 137 6.28 -15.77 -7.61
CA ALA A 137 6.45 -14.64 -8.53
C ALA A 137 7.93 -14.43 -8.87
N LYS A 138 8.82 -14.53 -7.87
CA LYS A 138 10.28 -14.47 -8.10
C LYS A 138 10.76 -15.57 -9.03
N ARG A 139 10.38 -16.81 -8.80
CA ARG A 139 10.84 -17.98 -9.58
C ARG A 139 10.28 -17.98 -11.00
N GLU A 140 8.99 -17.68 -11.17
CA GLU A 140 8.26 -17.89 -12.42
C GLU A 140 8.17 -16.63 -13.30
N LEU A 141 8.23 -15.44 -12.69
CA LEU A 141 8.14 -14.16 -13.38
C LEU A 141 9.48 -13.40 -13.38
N GLY A 142 10.47 -13.84 -12.58
CA GLY A 142 11.67 -13.04 -12.31
C GLY A 142 11.37 -11.72 -11.59
N TRP A 143 10.19 -11.61 -10.98
CA TRP A 143 9.74 -10.38 -10.34
C TRP A 143 9.98 -10.38 -8.83
N VAL A 144 10.47 -9.25 -8.33
CA VAL A 144 10.65 -8.97 -6.90
C VAL A 144 10.27 -7.52 -6.64
N ALA A 145 9.58 -7.26 -5.54
CA ALA A 145 9.33 -5.91 -5.07
C ALA A 145 10.65 -5.22 -4.69
N GLN A 146 10.81 -3.96 -5.05
CA GLN A 146 12.06 -3.20 -4.89
C GLN A 146 11.95 -2.07 -3.88
N TYR A 147 10.75 -1.53 -3.67
CA TYR A 147 10.52 -0.38 -2.81
C TYR A 147 10.12 -0.81 -1.41
N GLY A 148 10.66 -0.10 -0.41
CA GLY A 148 10.30 -0.27 1.00
C GLY A 148 9.23 0.71 1.46
N ILE A 149 8.86 0.64 2.75
CA ILE A 149 7.82 1.49 3.33
C ILE A 149 8.20 2.97 3.30
N GLU A 150 9.49 3.30 3.39
CA GLU A 150 9.96 4.67 3.38
C GLU A 150 9.72 5.33 2.02
N GLU A 151 10.07 4.64 0.91
CA GLU A 151 9.80 5.12 -0.44
C GLU A 151 8.29 5.18 -0.72
N MET A 152 7.53 4.18 -0.29
CA MET A 152 6.08 4.17 -0.42
C MET A 152 5.44 5.40 0.22
N CYS A 153 5.85 5.74 1.44
CA CYS A 153 5.36 6.93 2.14
C CYS A 153 5.85 8.24 1.50
N ALA A 154 7.12 8.29 1.11
CA ALA A 154 7.68 9.48 0.47
C ALA A 154 7.00 9.82 -0.86
N ASP A 155 6.75 8.82 -1.71
CA ASP A 155 6.10 9.01 -3.00
C ASP A 155 4.60 9.33 -2.82
N SER A 156 3.91 8.71 -1.85
CA SER A 156 2.54 9.09 -1.48
C SER A 156 2.46 10.54 -1.02
N TRP A 157 3.40 10.97 -0.16
CA TRP A 157 3.46 12.35 0.29
C TRP A 157 3.79 13.31 -0.84
N ASN A 158 4.72 12.96 -1.74
CA ASN A 158 5.05 13.77 -2.91
C ASN A 158 3.83 14.01 -3.80
N TRP A 159 3.02 12.98 -4.03
CA TRP A 159 1.73 13.12 -4.72
C TRP A 159 0.79 14.06 -3.97
N GLN A 160 0.50 13.77 -2.69
CA GLN A 160 -0.51 14.49 -1.92
C GLN A 160 -0.18 15.96 -1.73
N LYS A 161 1.07 16.32 -1.46
CA LYS A 161 1.48 17.72 -1.29
C LYS A 161 1.38 18.56 -2.58
N ASN A 162 1.59 17.91 -3.74
CA ASN A 162 1.49 18.57 -5.05
C ASN A 162 0.04 18.61 -5.56
N ASN A 163 -0.82 17.74 -5.05
CA ASN A 163 -2.22 17.61 -5.45
C ASN A 163 -3.13 17.59 -4.20
N PRO A 164 -3.18 18.67 -3.42
CA PRO A 164 -3.93 18.69 -2.16
C PRO A 164 -5.42 18.44 -2.37
N ASP A 165 -5.98 18.81 -3.52
CA ASP A 165 -7.38 18.62 -3.90
C ASP A 165 -7.59 17.50 -4.91
N GLY A 166 -6.60 16.60 -5.05
CA GLY A 166 -6.63 15.50 -6.00
C GLY A 166 -6.41 15.96 -7.46
N TYR A 167 -6.93 15.17 -8.41
CA TYR A 167 -6.80 15.47 -9.84
C TYR A 167 -7.57 16.72 -10.30
N HIS A 168 -8.44 17.28 -9.46
CA HIS A 168 -9.25 18.46 -9.80
C HIS A 168 -8.51 19.79 -9.67
N THR A 169 -7.24 19.77 -9.24
CA THR A 169 -6.41 20.97 -9.11
C THR A 169 -5.77 21.44 -10.43
N VAL A 170 -5.91 20.66 -11.49
CA VAL A 170 -5.45 21.08 -12.83
C VAL A 170 -6.56 21.87 -13.50
N LYS A 171 -6.54 23.18 -13.31
CA LYS A 171 -7.26 24.13 -14.18
C LYS A 171 -6.31 24.64 -15.25
#